data_25ea0cc974f711207126a6ae95153f24
#
_entry.id   25ea0cc974f711207126a6ae95153f24
#
_cell.length_a   1.000
_cell.length_b   1.000
_cell.length_c   1.000
_cell.angle_alpha   90.00
_cell.angle_beta   90.00
_cell.angle_gamma   90.00
#
_symmetry.space_group_name_H-M   'P 1'
#
loop_
_entity.id
_entity.type
_entity.pdbx_description
1 polymer ?
#
loop_
_entity_poly.entity_id
_entity_poly.type
_entity_poly.pdbx_seq_one_letter_code
_entity_poly.pdbx_strand_id
1 'polypeptide(L)'
;ESVFARKYREGMNKKDYWDPMYEDVMNLIARLPRIAAYIYRSTYKEGKHIEPDPKLDWAGNFAHMLGFEELDFRKLMRLYLTIHADHEGGNVSAHATHLVGSALSDPYLSLAAGMNGLAGPLHGLAAQEVARWIIELRDKYNGVPSREQLGEFIKTTVTEGKVVPGYGHAVLRKTDPRYTAQQDFAKKY
;
A
#
# COMPACT_ATOMS: atom_id res chain seq x y z
N GLU A 1 -22.48 -6.79 -6.67
CA GLU A 1 -22.24 -8.18 -7.00
C GLU A 1 -21.13 -8.29 -8.05
N SER A 2 -20.24 -9.28 -7.92
CA SER A 2 -19.20 -9.56 -8.90
C SER A 2 -19.79 -9.97 -10.25
N VAL A 3 -19.25 -9.42 -11.35
CA VAL A 3 -19.64 -9.79 -12.71
C VAL A 3 -19.33 -11.26 -12.96
N PHE A 4 -18.16 -11.73 -12.51
CA PHE A 4 -17.78 -13.13 -12.61
C PHE A 4 -18.76 -14.04 -11.89
N ALA A 5 -19.08 -13.76 -10.63
CA ALA A 5 -19.98 -14.61 -9.84
C ALA A 5 -21.38 -14.71 -10.46
N ARG A 6 -21.88 -13.64 -11.05
CA ARG A 6 -23.15 -13.64 -11.78
C ARG A 6 -23.08 -14.52 -13.04
N LYS A 7 -22.11 -14.23 -13.94
CA LYS A 7 -21.96 -14.98 -15.19
C LYS A 7 -21.66 -16.46 -14.96
N TYR A 8 -20.92 -16.79 -13.89
CA TYR A 8 -20.67 -18.18 -13.51
C TYR A 8 -21.95 -18.94 -13.19
N ARG A 9 -22.88 -18.33 -12.43
CA ARG A 9 -24.18 -18.94 -12.11
C ARG A 9 -25.08 -19.08 -13.35
N GLU A 10 -24.93 -18.22 -14.34
CA GLU A 10 -25.63 -18.30 -15.62
C GLU A 10 -25.12 -19.41 -16.53
N GLY A 11 -24.03 -20.11 -16.16
CA GLY A 11 -23.51 -21.25 -16.90
C GLY A 11 -22.46 -20.92 -17.95
N MET A 12 -21.58 -19.98 -17.62
CA MET A 12 -20.48 -19.55 -18.52
C MET A 12 -19.47 -20.68 -18.78
N ASN A 13 -18.92 -20.71 -20.01
CA ASN A 13 -17.88 -21.68 -20.38
C ASN A 13 -16.56 -21.33 -19.67
N LYS A 14 -15.83 -22.34 -19.20
CA LYS A 14 -14.55 -22.20 -18.49
C LYS A 14 -13.51 -21.36 -19.27
N LYS A 15 -13.46 -21.49 -20.60
CA LYS A 15 -12.51 -20.73 -21.44
C LYS A 15 -12.74 -19.20 -21.39
N ASP A 16 -13.94 -18.77 -20.99
CA ASP A 16 -14.37 -17.39 -20.99
C ASP A 16 -14.31 -16.76 -19.57
N TYR A 17 -13.86 -17.51 -18.52
CA TYR A 17 -13.79 -17.04 -17.13
C TYR A 17 -12.91 -15.80 -16.96
N TRP A 18 -11.87 -15.66 -17.76
CA TRP A 18 -10.93 -14.56 -17.67
C TRP A 18 -11.57 -13.18 -17.92
N ASP A 19 -12.55 -13.10 -18.82
CA ASP A 19 -13.17 -11.84 -19.25
C ASP A 19 -13.92 -11.14 -18.09
N PRO A 20 -14.91 -11.76 -17.42
CA PRO A 20 -15.56 -11.12 -16.27
C PRO A 20 -14.66 -11.00 -15.04
N MET A 21 -13.65 -11.86 -14.88
CA MET A 21 -12.62 -11.67 -13.85
C MET A 21 -11.81 -10.40 -14.12
N TYR A 22 -11.41 -10.17 -15.36
CA TYR A 22 -10.72 -8.96 -15.76
C TYR A 22 -11.58 -7.71 -15.52
N GLU A 23 -12.86 -7.75 -15.88
CA GLU A 23 -13.81 -6.65 -15.62
C GLU A 23 -13.89 -6.33 -14.12
N ASP A 24 -14.06 -7.34 -13.28
CA ASP A 24 -14.11 -7.16 -11.83
C ASP A 24 -12.80 -6.60 -11.26
N VAL A 25 -11.64 -7.08 -11.75
CA VAL A 25 -10.31 -6.58 -11.32
C VAL A 25 -10.13 -5.11 -11.71
N MET A 26 -10.49 -4.73 -12.93
CA MET A 26 -10.40 -3.33 -13.38
C MET A 26 -11.33 -2.41 -12.58
N ASN A 27 -12.55 -2.85 -12.30
CA ASN A 27 -13.48 -2.14 -11.44
C ASN A 27 -12.94 -1.99 -10.00
N LEU A 28 -12.30 -3.01 -9.49
CA LEU A 28 -11.70 -3.01 -8.15
C LEU A 28 -10.54 -2.01 -8.09
N ILE A 29 -9.59 -2.08 -9.02
CA ILE A 29 -8.44 -1.17 -9.12
C ILE A 29 -8.90 0.29 -9.22
N ALA A 30 -9.92 0.56 -10.03
CA ALA A 30 -10.46 1.91 -10.20
C ALA A 30 -11.05 2.48 -8.89
N ARG A 31 -11.60 1.65 -8.03
CA ARG A 31 -12.27 2.06 -6.78
C ARG A 31 -11.35 2.15 -5.57
N LEU A 32 -10.24 1.42 -5.57
CA LEU A 32 -9.32 1.36 -4.40
C LEU A 32 -8.81 2.73 -3.94
N PRO A 33 -8.40 3.66 -4.81
CA PRO A 33 -7.94 4.98 -4.38
C PRO A 33 -9.02 5.76 -3.62
N ARG A 34 -10.28 5.68 -4.07
CA ARG A 34 -11.41 6.35 -3.39
C ARG A 34 -11.66 5.74 -2.02
N ILE A 35 -11.62 4.41 -1.91
CA ILE A 35 -11.80 3.71 -0.63
C ILE A 35 -10.68 4.08 0.34
N ALA A 36 -9.43 4.04 -0.10
CA ALA A 36 -8.29 4.40 0.72
C ALA A 36 -8.33 5.87 1.18
N ALA A 37 -8.65 6.78 0.27
CA ALA A 37 -8.83 8.19 0.60
C ALA A 37 -10.00 8.43 1.56
N TYR A 38 -11.11 7.71 1.39
CA TYR A 38 -12.25 7.76 2.29
C TYR A 38 -11.86 7.35 3.71
N ILE A 39 -11.15 6.23 3.87
CA ILE A 39 -10.66 5.76 5.17
C ILE A 39 -9.71 6.79 5.80
N TYR A 40 -8.74 7.28 5.04
CA TYR A 40 -7.81 8.30 5.51
C TYR A 40 -8.52 9.57 6.00
N ARG A 41 -9.44 10.09 5.22
CA ARG A 41 -10.15 11.33 5.56
C ARG A 41 -11.14 11.14 6.70
N SER A 42 -11.78 9.98 6.81
CA SER A 42 -12.61 9.63 7.97
C SER A 42 -11.79 9.59 9.25
N THR A 43 -10.57 9.05 9.19
CA THR A 43 -9.71 8.86 10.36
C THR A 43 -9.01 10.16 10.78
N TYR A 44 -8.51 10.96 9.82
CA TYR A 44 -7.58 12.06 10.09
C TYR A 44 -8.10 13.44 9.66
N LYS A 45 -9.25 13.54 9.01
CA LYS A 45 -9.77 14.78 8.43
C LYS A 45 -11.27 14.98 8.75
N GLU A 46 -11.71 14.51 9.90
CA GLU A 46 -13.08 14.71 10.41
C GLU A 46 -14.18 14.25 9.42
N GLY A 47 -13.88 13.28 8.56
CA GLY A 47 -14.82 12.81 7.55
C GLY A 47 -15.09 13.80 6.40
N LYS A 48 -14.28 14.83 6.24
CA LYS A 48 -14.41 15.78 5.12
C LYS A 48 -13.90 15.14 3.83
N HIS A 49 -14.74 14.43 3.11
CA HIS A 49 -14.39 13.74 1.88
C HIS A 49 -14.22 14.69 0.69
N ILE A 50 -13.37 14.33 -0.26
CA ILE A 50 -13.14 15.03 -1.52
C ILE A 50 -13.55 14.09 -2.65
N GLU A 51 -14.41 14.56 -3.54
CA GLU A 51 -14.84 13.80 -4.70
C GLU A 51 -13.74 13.72 -5.77
N PRO A 52 -13.67 12.64 -6.57
CA PRO A 52 -12.69 12.52 -7.62
C PRO A 52 -12.87 13.57 -8.72
N ASP A 53 -11.78 14.08 -9.26
CA ASP A 53 -11.76 14.96 -10.45
C ASP A 53 -11.54 14.11 -11.71
N PRO A 54 -12.51 14.04 -12.66
CA PRO A 54 -12.39 13.24 -13.87
C PRO A 54 -11.29 13.72 -14.84
N LYS A 55 -10.69 14.88 -14.60
CA LYS A 55 -9.58 15.41 -15.39
C LYS A 55 -8.22 14.91 -14.95
N LEU A 56 -8.15 14.29 -13.78
CA LEU A 56 -6.91 13.76 -13.22
C LEU A 56 -6.72 12.29 -13.57
N ASP A 57 -5.48 11.88 -13.74
CA ASP A 57 -5.14 10.46 -13.82
C ASP A 57 -5.36 9.74 -12.49
N TRP A 58 -5.26 8.44 -12.48
CA TRP A 58 -5.54 7.59 -11.33
C TRP A 58 -4.72 7.97 -10.08
N ALA A 59 -3.41 8.19 -10.22
CA ALA A 59 -2.53 8.56 -9.13
C ALA A 59 -2.73 10.02 -8.67
N GLY A 60 -2.92 10.94 -9.62
CA GLY A 60 -3.25 12.33 -9.34
C GLY A 60 -4.58 12.48 -8.62
N ASN A 61 -5.57 11.66 -9.00
CA ASN A 61 -6.86 11.61 -8.32
C ASN A 61 -6.75 11.08 -6.89
N PHE A 62 -5.89 10.07 -6.66
CA PHE A 62 -5.63 9.60 -5.32
C PHE A 62 -5.05 10.71 -4.43
N ALA A 63 -4.02 11.43 -4.91
CA ALA A 63 -3.46 12.59 -4.20
C ALA A 63 -4.53 13.66 -3.90
N HIS A 64 -5.34 14.01 -4.90
CA HIS A 64 -6.44 14.96 -4.78
C HIS A 64 -7.45 14.55 -3.71
N MET A 65 -7.94 13.32 -3.76
CA MET A 65 -8.90 12.80 -2.77
C MET A 65 -8.32 12.70 -1.36
N LEU A 66 -7.02 12.53 -1.20
CA LEU A 66 -6.33 12.64 0.09
C LEU A 66 -6.29 14.09 0.59
N GLY A 67 -6.40 15.08 -0.30
CA GLY A 67 -6.36 16.51 0.00
C GLY A 67 -4.99 17.16 -0.23
N PHE A 68 -4.17 16.58 -1.10
CA PHE A 68 -2.87 17.10 -1.50
C PHE A 68 -2.91 17.55 -2.95
N GLU A 69 -2.82 18.87 -3.15
CA GLU A 69 -2.95 19.49 -4.48
C GLU A 69 -1.60 19.81 -5.13
N GLU A 70 -0.52 19.73 -4.36
CA GLU A 70 0.84 20.07 -4.80
C GLU A 70 1.28 19.14 -5.94
N LEU A 71 1.82 19.75 -7.00
CA LEU A 71 2.27 19.02 -8.18
C LEU A 71 3.30 17.94 -7.85
N ASP A 72 4.19 18.23 -6.91
CA ASP A 72 5.26 17.30 -6.54
C ASP A 72 4.73 16.12 -5.72
N PHE A 73 3.71 16.34 -4.89
CA PHE A 73 3.02 15.22 -4.23
C PHE A 73 2.29 14.33 -5.24
N ARG A 74 1.66 14.90 -6.26
CA ARG A 74 1.05 14.12 -7.35
C ARG A 74 2.09 13.31 -8.14
N LYS A 75 3.27 13.88 -8.39
CA LYS A 75 4.40 13.16 -9.01
C LYS A 75 4.90 12.03 -8.12
N LEU A 76 5.00 12.27 -6.81
CA LEU A 76 5.38 11.25 -5.84
C LEU A 76 4.38 10.09 -5.84
N MET A 77 3.08 10.37 -5.87
CA MET A 77 2.05 9.34 -5.93
C MET A 77 2.12 8.52 -7.23
N ARG A 78 2.40 9.14 -8.36
CA ARG A 78 2.64 8.42 -9.62
C ARG A 78 3.85 7.48 -9.51
N LEU A 79 4.96 7.98 -9.01
CA LEU A 79 6.15 7.17 -8.78
C LEU A 79 5.83 6.01 -7.83
N TYR A 80 5.28 6.30 -6.66
CA TYR A 80 4.96 5.32 -5.62
C TYR A 80 4.06 4.20 -6.15
N LEU A 81 2.96 4.55 -6.78
CA LEU A 81 2.00 3.57 -7.29
C LEU A 81 2.57 2.77 -8.46
N THR A 82 3.40 3.38 -9.32
CA THR A 82 4.05 2.69 -10.44
C THR A 82 5.04 1.64 -9.95
N ILE A 83 5.93 1.99 -9.02
CA ILE A 83 6.96 1.05 -8.52
C ILE A 83 6.39 -0.04 -7.60
N HIS A 84 5.11 0.09 -7.19
CA HIS A 84 4.40 -0.93 -6.40
C HIS A 84 3.31 -1.66 -7.20
N ALA A 85 3.17 -1.37 -8.49
CA ALA A 85 2.13 -1.98 -9.33
C ALA A 85 2.36 -3.47 -9.58
N ASP A 86 3.61 -3.92 -9.55
CA ASP A 86 3.99 -5.31 -9.69
C ASP A 86 4.89 -5.73 -8.52
N HIS A 87 4.55 -6.83 -7.91
CA HIS A 87 5.31 -7.47 -6.86
C HIS A 87 5.14 -8.98 -7.01
N GLU A 88 6.21 -9.73 -6.78
CA GLU A 88 6.13 -11.19 -6.88
C GLU A 88 5.02 -11.79 -6.01
N GLY A 89 4.48 -12.95 -6.43
CA GLY A 89 3.38 -13.64 -5.74
C GLY A 89 3.76 -14.35 -4.44
N GLY A 90 5.01 -14.28 -4.00
CA GLY A 90 5.53 -15.05 -2.86
C GLY A 90 5.23 -14.45 -1.48
N ASN A 91 4.82 -13.19 -1.39
CA ASN A 91 4.43 -12.59 -0.12
C ASN A 91 3.04 -13.06 0.34
N VAL A 92 2.76 -12.94 1.64
CA VAL A 92 1.54 -13.50 2.26
C VAL A 92 0.27 -12.98 1.60
N SER A 93 0.14 -11.69 1.33
CA SER A 93 -1.08 -11.12 0.75
C SER A 93 -1.31 -11.57 -0.69
N ALA A 94 -0.28 -11.55 -1.53
CA ALA A 94 -0.39 -12.03 -2.90
C ALA A 94 -0.67 -13.53 -2.95
N HIS A 95 0.01 -14.32 -2.13
CA HIS A 95 -0.20 -15.76 -2.05
C HIS A 95 -1.62 -16.13 -1.60
N ALA A 96 -2.12 -15.46 -0.55
CA ALA A 96 -3.49 -15.65 -0.07
C ALA A 96 -4.52 -15.26 -1.14
N THR A 97 -4.31 -14.16 -1.87
CA THR A 97 -5.17 -13.73 -2.98
C THR A 97 -5.22 -14.81 -4.07
N HIS A 98 -4.07 -15.32 -4.49
CA HIS A 98 -3.99 -16.39 -5.49
C HIS A 98 -4.62 -17.69 -5.01
N LEU A 99 -4.37 -18.07 -3.75
CA LEU A 99 -4.90 -19.30 -3.17
C LEU A 99 -6.44 -19.28 -3.15
N VAL A 100 -7.04 -18.20 -2.69
CA VAL A 100 -8.50 -18.05 -2.65
C VAL A 100 -9.07 -17.95 -4.06
N GLY A 101 -8.43 -17.20 -4.97
CA GLY A 101 -8.85 -17.13 -6.36
C GLY A 101 -8.78 -18.45 -7.11
N SER A 102 -7.86 -19.36 -6.74
CA SER A 102 -7.76 -20.68 -7.34
C SER A 102 -8.98 -21.57 -7.10
N ALA A 103 -9.77 -21.27 -6.09
CA ALA A 103 -11.05 -21.92 -5.81
C ALA A 103 -12.23 -21.29 -6.57
N LEU A 104 -11.98 -20.39 -7.52
CA LEU A 104 -12.97 -19.59 -8.26
C LEU A 104 -13.76 -18.62 -7.38
N SER A 105 -13.21 -18.21 -6.24
CA SER A 105 -13.70 -17.03 -5.54
C SER A 105 -13.50 -15.80 -6.44
N ASP A 106 -14.46 -14.88 -6.41
CA ASP A 106 -14.35 -13.69 -7.22
C ASP A 106 -13.19 -12.78 -6.77
N PRO A 107 -12.76 -11.81 -7.58
CA PRO A 107 -11.64 -10.93 -7.25
C PRO A 107 -11.81 -10.11 -5.95
N TYR A 108 -13.04 -9.76 -5.57
CA TYR A 108 -13.31 -9.02 -4.34
C TYR A 108 -13.03 -9.87 -3.10
N LEU A 109 -13.52 -11.12 -3.09
CA LEU A 109 -13.26 -12.07 -2.01
C LEU A 109 -11.78 -12.45 -1.94
N SER A 110 -11.15 -12.64 -3.10
CA SER A 110 -9.72 -12.95 -3.20
C SER A 110 -8.86 -11.81 -2.65
N LEU A 111 -9.15 -10.56 -3.01
CA LEU A 111 -8.47 -9.39 -2.44
C LEU A 111 -8.73 -9.27 -0.94
N ALA A 112 -9.95 -9.50 -0.46
CA ALA A 112 -10.27 -9.45 0.96
C ALA A 112 -9.42 -10.44 1.77
N ALA A 113 -9.20 -11.65 1.25
CA ALA A 113 -8.28 -12.62 1.86
C ALA A 113 -6.84 -12.11 1.87
N GLY A 114 -6.38 -11.52 0.78
CA GLY A 114 -5.07 -10.86 0.71
C GLY A 114 -4.92 -9.72 1.70
N MET A 115 -5.92 -8.90 1.87
CA MET A 115 -5.93 -7.79 2.84
C MET A 115 -5.84 -8.28 4.29
N ASN A 116 -6.45 -9.41 4.62
CA ASN A 116 -6.29 -10.03 5.94
C ASN A 116 -4.83 -10.46 6.20
N GLY A 117 -4.16 -11.01 5.20
CA GLY A 117 -2.74 -11.32 5.28
C GLY A 117 -1.86 -10.05 5.37
N LEU A 118 -2.22 -9.01 4.62
CA LEU A 118 -1.52 -7.73 4.60
C LEU A 118 -1.55 -7.04 5.98
N ALA A 119 -2.59 -7.23 6.77
CA ALA A 119 -2.75 -6.64 8.10
C ALA A 119 -1.78 -7.23 9.16
N GLY A 120 -1.00 -8.25 8.82
CA GLY A 120 -0.03 -8.85 9.74
C GLY A 120 1.17 -7.95 10.03
N PRO A 121 1.71 -7.96 11.29
CA PRO A 121 2.82 -7.10 11.69
C PRO A 121 4.14 -7.42 10.96
N LEU A 122 4.30 -8.63 10.45
CA LEU A 122 5.45 -9.01 9.64
C LEU A 122 5.24 -8.78 8.13
N HIS A 123 4.21 -8.04 7.75
CA HIS A 123 3.89 -7.72 6.38
C HIS A 123 3.48 -6.23 6.24
N GLY A 124 2.29 -5.92 5.77
CA GLY A 124 1.88 -4.53 5.50
C GLY A 124 1.85 -3.64 6.74
N LEU A 125 1.53 -4.18 7.90
CA LEU A 125 1.55 -3.44 9.16
C LEU A 125 2.96 -2.95 9.56
N ALA A 126 4.02 -3.52 8.99
CA ALA A 126 5.39 -3.06 9.23
C ALA A 126 5.59 -1.57 8.88
N ALA A 127 4.91 -1.05 7.87
CA ALA A 127 4.96 0.38 7.54
C ALA A 127 4.40 1.27 8.66
N GLN A 128 3.37 0.80 9.36
CA GLN A 128 2.82 1.49 10.54
C GLN A 128 3.80 1.49 11.72
N GLU A 129 4.53 0.41 11.92
CA GLU A 129 5.57 0.33 12.95
C GLU A 129 6.72 1.30 12.67
N VAL A 130 7.11 1.46 11.39
CA VAL A 130 8.08 2.48 10.98
C VAL A 130 7.57 3.89 11.32
N ALA A 131 6.32 4.20 10.99
CA ALA A 131 5.73 5.51 11.27
C ALA A 131 5.69 5.79 12.79
N ARG A 132 5.29 4.80 13.60
CA ARG A 132 5.28 4.92 15.07
C ARG A 132 6.68 5.17 15.61
N TRP A 133 7.67 4.43 15.15
CA TRP A 133 9.05 4.58 15.58
C TRP A 133 9.62 5.96 15.23
N ILE A 134 9.29 6.51 14.05
CA ILE A 134 9.69 7.87 13.66
C ILE A 134 9.02 8.93 14.55
N ILE A 135 7.74 8.75 14.87
CA ILE A 135 7.00 9.65 15.75
C ILE A 135 7.60 9.62 17.16
N GLU A 136 7.85 8.43 17.71
CA GLU A 136 8.48 8.27 19.02
C GLU A 136 9.85 8.94 19.09
N LEU A 137 10.66 8.76 18.04
CA LEU A 137 11.97 9.40 17.94
C LEU A 137 11.86 10.94 17.91
N ARG A 138 10.94 11.46 17.09
CA ARG A 138 10.67 12.91 17.01
C ARG A 138 10.22 13.47 18.36
N ASP A 139 9.31 12.80 19.04
CA ASP A 139 8.75 13.25 20.29
C ASP A 139 9.80 13.19 21.42
N LYS A 140 10.65 12.14 21.44
CA LYS A 140 11.75 12.00 22.40
C LYS A 140 12.76 13.14 22.31
N TYR A 141 13.08 13.59 21.11
CA TYR A 141 14.08 14.65 20.87
C TYR A 141 13.47 16.01 20.56
N ASN A 142 12.15 16.14 20.70
CA ASN A 142 11.40 17.37 20.45
C ASN A 142 11.67 17.98 19.06
N GLY A 143 11.77 17.11 18.04
CA GLY A 143 12.04 17.45 16.66
C GLY A 143 12.94 16.44 15.95
N VAL A 144 13.68 16.90 14.95
CA VAL A 144 14.63 16.07 14.22
C VAL A 144 15.87 15.83 15.08
N PRO A 145 16.22 14.59 15.43
CA PRO A 145 17.40 14.30 16.24
C PRO A 145 18.70 14.62 15.49
N SER A 146 19.74 14.97 16.23
CA SER A 146 21.08 15.02 15.67
C SER A 146 21.57 13.61 15.27
N ARG A 147 22.65 13.57 14.47
CA ARG A 147 23.23 12.30 14.05
C ARG A 147 23.70 11.46 15.24
N GLU A 148 24.27 12.10 16.24
CA GLU A 148 24.75 11.46 17.47
C GLU A 148 23.58 10.90 18.29
N GLN A 149 22.54 11.69 18.49
CA GLN A 149 21.30 11.26 19.16
C GLN A 149 20.62 10.09 18.47
N LEU A 150 20.54 10.14 17.15
CA LEU A 150 19.99 9.04 16.35
C LEU A 150 20.84 7.79 16.49
N GLY A 151 22.17 7.92 16.42
CA GLY A 151 23.11 6.81 16.56
C GLY A 151 23.00 6.14 17.94
N GLU A 152 22.89 6.92 19.00
CA GLU A 152 22.71 6.40 20.37
C GLU A 152 21.35 5.70 20.53
N PHE A 153 20.28 6.28 19.99
CA PHE A 153 18.95 5.69 19.99
C PHE A 153 18.94 4.32 19.29
N ILE A 154 19.52 4.24 18.11
CA ILE A 154 19.65 2.97 17.33
C ILE A 154 20.46 1.94 18.13
N LYS A 155 21.58 2.35 18.70
CA LYS A 155 22.42 1.47 19.50
C LYS A 155 21.67 0.90 20.71
N THR A 156 20.94 1.73 21.43
CA THR A 156 20.09 1.32 22.55
C THR A 156 19.03 0.32 22.10
N THR A 157 18.30 0.64 21.01
CA THR A 157 17.28 -0.24 20.42
C THR A 157 17.82 -1.63 20.13
N VAL A 158 19.00 -1.71 19.49
CA VAL A 158 19.63 -2.99 19.14
C VAL A 158 20.14 -3.73 20.40
N THR A 159 20.72 -3.00 21.37
CA THR A 159 21.21 -3.59 22.63
C THR A 159 20.08 -4.20 23.45
N GLU A 160 18.87 -3.61 23.40
CA GLU A 160 17.66 -4.15 24.03
C GLU A 160 17.07 -5.36 23.29
N GLY A 161 17.72 -5.86 22.24
CA GLY A 161 17.24 -6.98 21.43
C GLY A 161 16.07 -6.63 20.51
N LYS A 162 15.78 -5.34 20.32
CA LYS A 162 14.75 -4.84 19.41
C LYS A 162 15.33 -4.64 18.01
N VAL A 163 14.45 -4.64 17.00
CA VAL A 163 14.84 -4.30 15.63
C VAL A 163 14.53 -2.83 15.35
N VAL A 164 15.29 -2.22 14.46
CA VAL A 164 14.95 -0.90 13.90
C VAL A 164 13.94 -1.12 12.79
N PRO A 165 12.68 -0.66 12.95
CA PRO A 165 11.65 -0.88 11.94
C PRO A 165 12.04 -0.31 10.58
N GLY A 166 11.69 -1.03 9.50
CA GLY A 166 12.03 -0.63 8.12
C GLY A 166 13.43 -1.02 7.65
N TYR A 167 14.26 -1.58 8.52
CA TYR A 167 15.59 -2.08 8.17
C TYR A 167 15.63 -3.62 8.26
N GLY A 168 16.34 -4.22 7.29
CA GLY A 168 16.39 -5.67 7.14
C GLY A 168 15.21 -6.24 6.37
N HIS A 169 15.43 -7.38 5.74
CA HIS A 169 14.42 -8.10 4.97
C HIS A 169 14.78 -9.59 4.89
N ALA A 170 13.75 -10.46 4.91
CA ALA A 170 13.96 -11.91 4.84
C ALA A 170 14.61 -12.35 3.52
N VAL A 171 14.32 -11.70 2.41
CA VAL A 171 14.77 -12.06 1.06
C VAL A 171 15.83 -11.09 0.52
N LEU A 172 15.57 -9.78 0.57
CA LEU A 172 16.45 -8.78 -0.01
C LEU A 172 17.82 -8.71 0.73
N ARG A 173 18.90 -8.77 -0.03
CA ARG A 173 20.29 -8.66 0.45
C ARG A 173 20.99 -7.38 -0.02
N LYS A 174 20.34 -6.63 -0.91
CA LYS A 174 20.75 -5.32 -1.39
C LYS A 174 19.61 -4.33 -1.16
N THR A 175 19.92 -3.05 -1.22
CA THR A 175 18.92 -1.98 -1.12
C THR A 175 17.80 -2.19 -2.15
N ASP A 176 16.56 -2.09 -1.71
CA ASP A 176 15.40 -2.19 -2.56
C ASP A 176 15.42 -1.03 -3.59
N PRO A 177 15.34 -1.32 -4.90
CA PRO A 177 15.33 -0.27 -5.93
C PRO A 177 14.15 0.71 -5.78
N ARG A 178 13.05 0.28 -5.18
CA ARG A 178 11.92 1.16 -4.88
C ARG A 178 12.28 2.22 -3.84
N TYR A 179 13.03 1.84 -2.82
CA TYR A 179 13.58 2.79 -1.85
C TYR A 179 14.50 3.81 -2.53
N THR A 180 15.43 3.35 -3.37
CA THR A 180 16.36 4.23 -4.08
C THR A 180 15.60 5.24 -4.95
N ALA A 181 14.62 4.80 -5.73
CA ALA A 181 13.82 5.67 -6.57
C ALA A 181 13.07 6.75 -5.77
N GLN A 182 12.49 6.38 -4.62
CA GLN A 182 11.79 7.34 -3.75
C GLN A 182 12.76 8.30 -3.05
N GLN A 183 13.93 7.80 -2.60
CA GLN A 183 14.96 8.64 -1.98
C GLN A 183 15.52 9.67 -2.98
N ASP A 184 15.79 9.25 -4.21
CA ASP A 184 16.29 10.14 -5.25
C ASP A 184 15.24 11.20 -5.63
N PHE A 185 13.98 10.82 -5.64
CA PHE A 185 12.88 11.78 -5.78
C PHE A 185 12.88 12.78 -4.62
N ALA A 186 12.90 12.31 -3.37
CA ALA A 186 12.85 13.16 -2.18
C ALA A 186 14.05 14.12 -2.05
N LYS A 187 15.23 13.74 -2.57
CA LYS A 187 16.41 14.63 -2.59
C LYS A 187 16.33 15.72 -3.64
N LYS A 188 15.48 15.56 -4.63
CA LYS A 188 15.32 16.50 -5.74
C LYS A 188 14.33 17.63 -5.41
N TYR A 189 13.41 17.38 -4.49
CA TYR A 189 12.34 18.29 -4.06
C TYR A 189 12.40 18.54 -2.54
#